data_d46a24586493a114b41de33fa2994dae
#
_entry.id   d46a24586493a114b41de33fa2994dae
#
_cell.length_a   1.000
_cell.length_b   1.000
_cell.length_c   1.000
_cell.angle_alpha   90.00
_cell.angle_beta   90.00
_cell.angle_gamma   90.00
#
_symmetry.space_group_name_H-M   'P 1'
#
loop_
_entity.id
_entity.type
_entity.pdbx_description
1 polymer ?
#
loop_
_entity_poly.entity_id
_entity_poly.type
_entity_poly.pdbx_seq_one_letter_code
_entity_poly.pdbx_strand_id
1 'polypeptide(L)'
;MPMLNLTLPVEDAPLTPQPGEVLMVTNADLREPANVTCWPTQKSFEQRLEAALEKLGYRMRRAHPVNESRGHGFISSQKEGSDLFATLDPDAPVIVLLTAWQYSHHIAPSLVHHRGPILLLANFDGTWPGLVGMLCMAGCLTSLERNYSRLWSETFEDDAFMRGLDTWVRDGHLSHKLSYL
;
A
#
# COMPACT_ATOMS: atom_id res chain seq x y z
N MET A 1 -17.90 -45.10 -17.90
CA MET A 1 -17.59 -44.07 -16.91
C MET A 1 -17.34 -42.77 -17.65
N PRO A 2 -18.12 -41.70 -17.45
CA PRO A 2 -17.79 -40.41 -18.07
C PRO A 2 -16.57 -39.83 -17.40
N MET A 3 -15.54 -39.46 -18.18
CA MET A 3 -14.39 -38.73 -17.70
C MET A 3 -14.83 -37.34 -17.24
N LEU A 4 -14.61 -37.01 -15.98
CA LEU A 4 -14.77 -35.63 -15.49
C LEU A 4 -13.72 -34.76 -16.23
N ASN A 5 -14.18 -33.91 -17.12
CA ASN A 5 -13.37 -32.82 -17.65
C ASN A 5 -13.22 -31.78 -16.52
N LEU A 6 -12.18 -31.92 -15.71
CA LEU A 6 -11.72 -30.87 -14.82
C LEU A 6 -11.06 -29.79 -15.71
N THR A 7 -11.84 -28.82 -16.12
CA THR A 7 -11.29 -27.55 -16.60
C THR A 7 -10.72 -26.84 -15.38
N LEU A 8 -9.39 -26.84 -15.26
CA LEU A 8 -8.72 -25.98 -14.27
C LEU A 8 -9.13 -24.54 -14.60
N PRO A 9 -9.44 -23.72 -13.57
CA PRO A 9 -9.66 -22.30 -13.79
C PRO A 9 -8.43 -21.74 -14.53
N VAL A 10 -8.67 -20.99 -15.60
CA VAL A 10 -7.61 -20.18 -16.21
C VAL A 10 -7.22 -19.18 -15.15
N GLU A 11 -6.01 -19.29 -14.61
CA GLU A 11 -5.46 -18.25 -13.75
C GLU A 11 -5.39 -16.98 -14.61
N ASP A 12 -6.14 -15.96 -14.20
CA ASP A 12 -6.04 -14.63 -14.82
C ASP A 12 -4.57 -14.16 -14.70
N ALA A 13 -4.08 -13.55 -15.77
CA ALA A 13 -2.72 -12.99 -15.76
C ALA A 13 -2.56 -12.03 -14.58
N PRO A 14 -1.41 -12.06 -13.87
CA PRO A 14 -1.17 -11.18 -12.74
C PRO A 14 -1.39 -9.71 -13.10
N LEU A 15 -1.90 -8.94 -12.14
CA LEU A 15 -2.06 -7.49 -12.27
C LEU A 15 -0.67 -6.85 -12.34
N THR A 16 -0.16 -6.70 -13.56
CA THR A 16 1.13 -6.06 -13.83
C THR A 16 0.90 -4.57 -14.09
N PRO A 17 1.58 -3.67 -13.37
CA PRO A 17 1.50 -2.25 -13.64
C PRO A 17 2.08 -1.92 -15.02
N GLN A 18 1.50 -0.92 -15.69
CA GLN A 18 2.05 -0.39 -16.92
C GLN A 18 3.34 0.40 -16.65
N PRO A 19 4.22 0.62 -17.64
CA PRO A 19 5.37 1.49 -17.46
C PRO A 19 4.97 2.86 -16.90
N GLY A 20 5.61 3.30 -15.82
CA GLY A 20 5.27 4.53 -15.10
C GLY A 20 4.03 4.41 -14.19
N GLU A 21 3.52 3.23 -13.93
CA GLU A 21 2.42 2.99 -12.99
C GLU A 21 2.93 2.37 -11.70
N VAL A 22 2.37 2.79 -10.56
CA VAL A 22 2.68 2.29 -9.23
C VAL A 22 1.40 1.76 -8.59
N LEU A 23 1.46 0.57 -7.99
CA LEU A 23 0.32 0.00 -7.28
C LEU A 23 0.19 0.60 -5.88
N MET A 24 -1.03 0.91 -5.46
CA MET A 24 -1.35 1.35 -4.12
C MET A 24 -2.28 0.36 -3.44
N VAL A 25 -1.96 0.00 -2.20
CA VAL A 25 -2.77 -0.82 -1.31
C VAL A 25 -2.97 -0.11 0.02
N THR A 26 -4.07 -0.40 0.70
CA THR A 26 -4.34 0.10 2.06
C THR A 26 -5.15 -0.91 2.85
N ASN A 27 -4.79 -1.12 4.10
CA ASN A 27 -5.44 -2.10 4.99
C ASN A 27 -6.23 -1.41 6.10
N ALA A 28 -7.21 -2.11 6.66
CA ALA A 28 -8.14 -1.64 7.65
C ALA A 28 -7.57 -1.64 9.09
N ASP A 29 -8.17 -0.84 9.97
CA ASP A 29 -8.19 -1.06 11.42
C ASP A 29 -9.08 -2.28 11.73
N LEU A 30 -8.88 -2.91 12.88
CA LEU A 30 -9.75 -4.00 13.36
C LEU A 30 -11.19 -3.54 13.70
N ARG A 31 -11.37 -2.23 13.90
CA ARG A 31 -12.64 -1.63 14.29
C ARG A 31 -13.33 -1.06 13.05
N GLU A 32 -14.35 -1.73 12.56
CA GLU A 32 -15.09 -1.32 11.37
C GLU A 32 -15.61 0.14 11.43
N PRO A 33 -16.16 0.64 12.57
CA PRO A 33 -16.56 2.05 12.65
C PRO A 33 -15.40 3.03 12.44
N ALA A 34 -14.17 2.67 12.84
CA ALA A 34 -13.00 3.50 12.59
C ALA A 34 -12.65 3.57 11.10
N ASN A 35 -12.79 2.45 10.38
CA ASN A 35 -12.57 2.39 8.93
C ASN A 35 -13.54 3.32 8.19
N VAL A 36 -14.82 3.23 8.47
CA VAL A 36 -15.84 4.08 7.85
C VAL A 36 -15.59 5.55 8.15
N THR A 37 -15.26 5.89 9.40
CA THR A 37 -15.00 7.28 9.81
C THR A 37 -13.71 7.83 9.18
N CYS A 38 -12.66 7.01 9.03
CA CYS A 38 -11.39 7.41 8.43
C CYS A 38 -11.45 7.48 6.89
N TRP A 39 -12.41 6.81 6.27
CA TRP A 39 -12.45 6.66 4.82
C TRP A 39 -12.40 7.97 4.01
N PRO A 40 -13.11 9.05 4.39
CA PRO A 40 -12.97 10.33 3.70
C PRO A 40 -11.54 10.89 3.72
N THR A 41 -10.84 10.74 4.84
CA THR A 41 -9.43 11.14 4.97
C THR A 41 -8.53 10.28 4.09
N GLN A 42 -8.73 8.96 4.10
CA GLN A 42 -8.00 8.04 3.21
C GLN A 42 -8.14 8.45 1.75
N LYS A 43 -9.36 8.70 1.27
CA LYS A 43 -9.59 9.16 -0.11
C LYS A 43 -8.87 10.46 -0.43
N SER A 44 -8.86 11.41 0.51
CA SER A 44 -8.15 12.68 0.33
C SER A 44 -6.64 12.45 0.16
N PHE A 45 -6.04 11.56 0.96
CA PHE A 45 -4.61 11.23 0.83
C PHE A 45 -4.31 10.38 -0.42
N GLU A 46 -5.21 9.53 -0.86
CA GLU A 46 -5.09 8.83 -2.17
C GLU A 46 -5.03 9.86 -3.31
N GLN A 47 -5.91 10.86 -3.32
CA GLN A 47 -5.91 11.93 -4.32
C GLN A 47 -4.63 12.78 -4.28
N ARG A 48 -4.13 13.11 -3.08
CA ARG A 48 -2.85 13.83 -2.93
C ARG A 48 -1.67 13.02 -3.43
N LEU A 49 -1.65 11.71 -3.14
CA LEU A 49 -0.61 10.81 -3.64
C LEU A 49 -0.65 10.71 -5.16
N GLU A 50 -1.83 10.55 -5.73
CA GLU A 50 -2.02 10.53 -7.18
C GLU A 50 -1.48 11.81 -7.83
N ALA A 51 -1.88 12.99 -7.31
CA ALA A 51 -1.38 14.27 -7.80
C ALA A 51 0.14 14.44 -7.64
N ALA A 52 0.72 13.93 -6.55
CA ALA A 52 2.17 13.95 -6.34
C ALA A 52 2.91 13.06 -7.35
N LEU A 53 2.40 11.86 -7.61
CA LEU A 53 2.95 10.95 -8.62
C LEU A 53 2.83 11.52 -10.04
N GLU A 54 1.69 12.13 -10.38
CA GLU A 54 1.49 12.78 -11.68
C GLU A 54 2.50 13.91 -11.93
N LYS A 55 2.80 14.74 -10.93
CA LYS A 55 3.86 15.77 -11.01
C LYS A 55 5.24 15.19 -11.34
N LEU A 56 5.48 13.92 -10.98
CA LEU A 56 6.72 13.19 -11.25
C LEU A 56 6.66 12.36 -12.55
N GLY A 57 5.54 12.39 -13.27
CA GLY A 57 5.34 11.64 -14.52
C GLY A 57 4.92 10.18 -14.30
N TYR A 58 4.46 9.83 -13.11
CA TYR A 58 3.94 8.50 -12.76
C TYR A 58 2.44 8.53 -12.56
N ARG A 59 1.81 7.35 -12.52
CA ARG A 59 0.38 7.18 -12.24
C ARG A 59 0.20 6.23 -11.07
N MET A 60 -0.80 6.49 -10.26
CA MET A 60 -1.24 5.57 -9.23
C MET A 60 -2.33 4.64 -9.77
N ARG A 61 -2.22 3.35 -9.45
CA ARG A 61 -3.29 2.38 -9.64
C ARG A 61 -3.64 1.76 -8.30
N ARG A 62 -4.87 1.97 -7.86
CA ARG A 62 -5.39 1.28 -6.69
C ARG A 62 -5.52 -0.21 -7.01
N ALA A 63 -4.83 -1.07 -6.27
CA ALA A 63 -4.73 -2.50 -6.58
C ALA A 63 -5.99 -3.30 -6.18
N HIS A 64 -6.86 -2.75 -5.36
CA HIS A 64 -8.10 -3.39 -4.90
C HIS A 64 -9.29 -2.42 -4.94
N PRO A 65 -10.52 -2.91 -5.20
CA PRO A 65 -11.69 -2.05 -5.31
C PRO A 65 -12.11 -1.43 -3.97
N VAL A 66 -12.95 -0.39 -4.06
CA VAL A 66 -13.72 0.10 -2.92
C VAL A 66 -14.87 -0.88 -2.67
N ASN A 67 -15.11 -1.23 -1.42
CA ASN A 67 -16.24 -2.06 -1.03
C ASN A 67 -17.42 -1.18 -0.60
N GLU A 68 -18.33 -0.90 -1.53
CA GLU A 68 -19.48 -0.03 -1.30
C GLU A 68 -20.39 -0.52 -0.15
N SER A 69 -20.50 -1.84 0.03
CA SER A 69 -21.34 -2.40 1.11
C SER A 69 -20.75 -2.16 2.51
N ARG A 70 -19.44 -1.97 2.62
CA ARG A 70 -18.75 -1.60 3.86
C ARG A 70 -18.60 -0.09 4.03
N GLY A 71 -18.81 0.69 2.98
CA GLY A 71 -18.61 2.14 2.97
C GLY A 71 -17.15 2.58 3.01
N HIS A 72 -16.21 1.69 2.71
CA HIS A 72 -14.78 1.99 2.60
C HIS A 72 -14.06 1.01 1.65
N GLY A 73 -12.81 1.35 1.30
CA GLY A 73 -11.99 0.53 0.39
C GLY A 73 -10.75 -0.08 1.05
N PHE A 74 -10.73 -0.27 2.36
CA PHE A 74 -9.60 -0.92 3.04
C PHE A 74 -9.69 -2.45 2.91
N ILE A 75 -8.54 -3.12 2.84
CA ILE A 75 -8.41 -4.58 2.98
C ILE A 75 -8.67 -4.93 4.45
N SER A 76 -9.71 -5.68 4.74
CA SER A 76 -10.23 -5.87 6.10
C SER A 76 -9.94 -7.24 6.71
N SER A 77 -9.21 -8.10 6.00
CA SER A 77 -8.82 -9.40 6.52
C SER A 77 -7.52 -9.89 5.89
N GLN A 78 -6.86 -10.81 6.57
CA GLN A 78 -5.68 -11.50 6.04
C GLN A 78 -6.01 -12.29 4.77
N LYS A 79 -7.21 -12.86 4.68
CA LYS A 79 -7.66 -13.55 3.47
C LYS A 79 -7.75 -12.60 2.28
N GLU A 80 -8.41 -11.44 2.45
CA GLU A 80 -8.48 -10.43 1.38
C GLU A 80 -7.09 -9.98 0.95
N GLY A 81 -6.17 -9.75 1.91
CA GLY A 81 -4.78 -9.41 1.60
C GLY A 81 -4.08 -10.51 0.81
N SER A 82 -4.22 -11.76 1.25
CA SER A 82 -3.61 -12.91 0.57
C SER A 82 -4.17 -13.11 -0.85
N ASP A 83 -5.49 -13.05 -0.99
CA ASP A 83 -6.16 -13.19 -2.28
C ASP A 83 -5.69 -12.08 -3.25
N LEU A 84 -5.61 -10.83 -2.78
CA LEU A 84 -5.12 -9.71 -3.59
C LEU A 84 -3.68 -9.95 -4.05
N PHE A 85 -2.76 -10.21 -3.11
CA PHE A 85 -1.33 -10.34 -3.46
C PHE A 85 -1.06 -11.56 -4.35
N ALA A 86 -1.92 -12.58 -4.33
CA ALA A 86 -1.85 -13.70 -5.27
C ALA A 86 -2.17 -13.27 -6.72
N THR A 87 -2.88 -12.16 -6.90
CA THR A 87 -3.23 -11.60 -8.24
C THR A 87 -2.27 -10.52 -8.71
N LEU A 88 -1.38 -10.02 -7.84
CA LEU A 88 -0.43 -8.97 -8.22
C LEU A 88 0.82 -9.59 -8.85
N ASP A 89 1.43 -8.84 -9.77
CA ASP A 89 2.80 -9.10 -10.19
C ASP A 89 3.71 -9.04 -8.94
N PRO A 90 4.38 -10.13 -8.56
CA PRO A 90 5.17 -10.17 -7.33
C PRO A 90 6.39 -9.24 -7.34
N ASP A 91 6.78 -8.70 -8.47
CA ASP A 91 7.90 -7.78 -8.63
C ASP A 91 7.45 -6.31 -8.80
N ALA A 92 6.15 -6.04 -8.83
CA ALA A 92 5.60 -4.69 -8.99
C ALA A 92 5.99 -3.76 -7.82
N PRO A 93 6.23 -2.46 -8.06
CA PRO A 93 6.37 -1.48 -6.99
C PRO A 93 5.02 -1.26 -6.30
N VAL A 94 5.00 -1.35 -4.96
CA VAL A 94 3.79 -1.21 -4.15
C VAL A 94 3.96 -0.11 -3.09
N ILE A 95 3.03 0.83 -3.06
CA ILE A 95 2.87 1.80 -1.97
C ILE A 95 1.78 1.28 -1.02
N VAL A 96 2.12 1.14 0.25
CA VAL A 96 1.14 0.89 1.32
C VAL A 96 0.80 2.24 1.94
N LEU A 97 -0.39 2.77 1.64
CA LEU A 97 -0.85 4.06 2.15
C LEU A 97 -1.56 3.88 3.49
N LEU A 98 -1.03 4.50 4.53
CA LEU A 98 -1.43 4.35 5.92
C LEU A 98 -1.91 5.70 6.48
N THR A 99 -3.21 5.86 6.67
CA THR A 99 -3.82 7.11 7.15
C THR A 99 -4.36 7.01 8.57
N ALA A 100 -4.57 5.80 9.08
CA ALA A 100 -5.04 5.53 10.42
C ALA A 100 -4.15 4.47 11.11
N TRP A 101 -4.55 3.99 12.26
CA TRP A 101 -3.90 2.85 12.90
C TRP A 101 -4.42 1.55 12.29
N GLN A 102 -3.90 1.21 11.12
CA GLN A 102 -4.27 0.00 10.41
C GLN A 102 -3.63 -1.25 11.02
N TYR A 103 -4.37 -2.36 10.98
CA TYR A 103 -3.90 -3.64 11.50
C TYR A 103 -2.98 -4.34 10.50
N SER A 104 -1.69 -4.34 10.78
CA SER A 104 -0.63 -4.78 9.86
C SER A 104 -0.82 -6.21 9.34
N HIS A 105 -1.37 -7.12 10.16
CA HIS A 105 -1.52 -8.53 9.81
C HIS A 105 -2.49 -8.80 8.65
N HIS A 106 -3.31 -7.82 8.24
CA HIS A 106 -4.15 -7.97 7.06
C HIS A 106 -3.31 -8.19 5.78
N ILE A 107 -2.14 -7.55 5.68
CA ILE A 107 -1.31 -7.62 4.47
C ILE A 107 0.17 -7.97 4.74
N ALA A 108 0.69 -7.84 5.96
CA ALA A 108 2.09 -8.10 6.26
C ALA A 108 2.57 -9.50 5.83
N PRO A 109 1.82 -10.60 6.06
CA PRO A 109 2.21 -11.92 5.58
C PRO A 109 2.40 -11.99 4.06
N SER A 110 1.55 -11.29 3.30
CA SER A 110 1.64 -11.24 1.83
C SER A 110 2.79 -10.36 1.36
N LEU A 111 3.05 -9.23 2.03
CA LEU A 111 4.19 -8.35 1.73
C LEU A 111 5.54 -9.04 1.92
N VAL A 112 5.64 -10.03 2.81
CA VAL A 112 6.87 -10.82 2.99
C VAL A 112 7.23 -11.60 1.73
N HIS A 113 6.23 -12.12 1.03
CA HIS A 113 6.42 -12.91 -0.18
C HIS A 113 6.49 -12.04 -1.45
N HIS A 114 6.10 -10.77 -1.35
CA HIS A 114 6.22 -9.83 -2.46
C HIS A 114 7.68 -9.42 -2.65
N ARG A 115 8.21 -9.52 -3.87
CA ARG A 115 9.63 -9.28 -4.18
C ARG A 115 9.91 -7.83 -4.57
N GLY A 116 8.93 -7.15 -5.15
CA GLY A 116 9.03 -5.78 -5.63
C GLY A 116 9.32 -4.75 -4.52
N PRO A 117 9.67 -3.53 -4.89
CA PRO A 117 9.87 -2.43 -3.96
C PRO A 117 8.61 -2.15 -3.13
N ILE A 118 8.77 -1.92 -1.82
CA ILE A 118 7.69 -1.53 -0.91
C ILE A 118 7.98 -0.15 -0.35
N LEU A 119 7.02 0.77 -0.48
CA LEU A 119 7.01 2.05 0.24
C LEU A 119 5.87 2.05 1.26
N LEU A 120 6.20 2.18 2.53
CA LEU A 120 5.24 2.51 3.57
C LEU A 120 5.08 4.03 3.59
N LEU A 121 3.89 4.51 3.30
CA LEU A 121 3.59 5.92 3.20
C LEU A 121 2.51 6.30 4.22
N ALA A 122 2.76 7.33 5.05
CA ALA A 122 1.81 7.76 6.06
C ALA A 122 1.50 9.25 6.00
N ASN A 123 0.24 9.60 6.34
CA ASN A 123 -0.09 10.96 6.69
C ASN A 123 0.45 11.31 8.09
N PHE A 124 0.79 12.58 8.27
CA PHE A 124 1.25 13.14 9.54
C PHE A 124 0.60 14.50 9.84
N ASP A 125 -0.66 14.65 9.46
CA ASP A 125 -1.42 15.92 9.60
C ASP A 125 -2.11 16.09 10.96
N GLY A 126 -1.93 15.14 11.88
CA GLY A 126 -2.51 15.19 13.21
C GLY A 126 -3.99 14.80 13.30
N THR A 127 -4.68 14.52 12.19
CA THR A 127 -6.10 14.13 12.21
C THR A 127 -6.30 12.67 12.52
N TRP A 128 -5.44 11.80 12.00
CA TRP A 128 -5.47 10.35 12.18
C TRP A 128 -4.06 9.80 12.45
N PRO A 129 -3.91 8.71 13.18
CA PRO A 129 -2.60 8.16 13.57
C PRO A 129 -1.92 7.34 12.44
N GLY A 130 -1.84 7.89 11.23
CA GLY A 130 -1.21 7.23 10.08
C GLY A 130 0.24 6.85 10.32
N LEU A 131 1.02 7.75 10.94
CA LEU A 131 2.40 7.47 11.31
C LEU A 131 2.50 6.25 12.25
N VAL A 132 1.56 6.10 13.21
CA VAL A 132 1.53 4.94 14.11
C VAL A 132 1.28 3.66 13.33
N GLY A 133 0.32 3.67 12.40
CA GLY A 133 0.05 2.54 11.49
C GLY A 133 1.30 2.15 10.69
N MET A 134 2.00 3.15 10.14
CA MET A 134 3.25 2.93 9.40
C MET A 134 4.34 2.31 10.28
N LEU A 135 4.53 2.81 11.51
CA LEU A 135 5.53 2.26 12.43
C LEU A 135 5.21 0.83 12.85
N CYS A 136 3.92 0.51 13.07
CA CYS A 136 3.48 -0.86 13.34
C CYS A 136 3.78 -1.80 12.15
N MET A 137 3.44 -1.38 10.93
CA MET A 137 3.76 -2.15 9.72
C MET A 137 5.26 -2.31 9.53
N ALA A 138 6.02 -1.23 9.72
CA ALA A 138 7.48 -1.25 9.65
C ALA A 138 8.10 -2.25 10.65
N GLY A 139 7.60 -2.25 11.89
CA GLY A 139 8.01 -3.22 12.91
C GLY A 139 7.74 -4.67 12.49
N CYS A 140 6.55 -4.95 11.94
CA CYS A 140 6.21 -6.26 11.40
C CYS A 140 7.17 -6.67 10.28
N LEU A 141 7.38 -5.83 9.27
CA LEU A 141 8.25 -6.17 8.14
C LEU A 141 9.71 -6.33 8.57
N THR A 142 10.19 -5.51 9.50
CA THR A 142 11.54 -5.66 10.08
C THR A 142 11.69 -7.01 10.80
N SER A 143 10.71 -7.40 11.62
CA SER A 143 10.72 -8.69 12.31
C SER A 143 10.67 -9.90 11.37
N LEU A 144 10.15 -9.69 10.16
CA LEU A 144 10.05 -10.68 9.11
C LEU A 144 11.19 -10.57 8.06
N GLU A 145 12.21 -9.76 8.35
CA GLU A 145 13.40 -9.52 7.51
C GLU A 145 13.06 -9.05 6.08
N ARG A 146 11.93 -8.36 5.91
CA ARG A 146 11.50 -7.82 4.62
C ARG A 146 11.93 -6.36 4.46
N ASN A 147 12.71 -6.07 3.42
CA ASN A 147 13.13 -4.72 3.08
C ASN A 147 11.95 -3.85 2.62
N TYR A 148 11.94 -2.60 3.06
CA TYR A 148 10.95 -1.59 2.70
C TYR A 148 11.55 -0.19 2.84
N SER A 149 10.91 0.80 2.22
CA SER A 149 11.18 2.23 2.42
C SER A 149 10.06 2.86 3.23
N ARG A 150 10.32 4.01 3.86
CA ARG A 150 9.32 4.77 4.63
C ARG A 150 9.34 6.24 4.21
N LEU A 151 8.15 6.82 4.12
CA LEU A 151 7.97 8.24 3.84
C LEU A 151 6.69 8.72 4.54
N TRP A 152 6.69 9.96 5.02
CA TRP A 152 5.49 10.57 5.61
C TRP A 152 5.49 12.07 5.36
N SER A 153 4.32 12.66 5.37
CA SER A 153 4.14 14.10 5.17
C SER A 153 2.76 14.53 5.71
N GLU A 154 2.61 15.80 6.02
CA GLU A 154 1.32 16.39 6.36
C GLU A 154 0.44 16.62 5.13
N THR A 155 1.04 16.95 4.01
CA THR A 155 0.30 17.40 2.81
C THR A 155 0.59 16.58 1.55
N PHE A 156 1.68 15.83 1.51
CA PHE A 156 2.24 15.17 0.32
C PHE A 156 2.71 16.16 -0.76
N GLU A 157 2.99 17.40 -0.37
CA GLU A 157 3.41 18.46 -1.28
C GLU A 157 4.74 19.12 -0.90
N ASP A 158 5.23 18.86 0.32
CA ASP A 158 6.49 19.43 0.76
C ASP A 158 7.70 18.89 -0.03
N ASP A 159 8.74 19.71 -0.15
CA ASP A 159 9.92 19.40 -0.95
C ASP A 159 10.64 18.12 -0.51
N ALA A 160 10.67 17.83 0.79
CA ALA A 160 11.34 16.65 1.31
C ALA A 160 10.58 15.39 0.91
N PHE A 161 9.25 15.42 1.02
CA PHE A 161 8.38 14.37 0.57
C PHE A 161 8.51 14.13 -0.94
N MET A 162 8.42 15.20 -1.75
CA MET A 162 8.50 15.09 -3.21
C MET A 162 9.85 14.53 -3.68
N ARG A 163 10.96 14.95 -3.07
CA ARG A 163 12.28 14.35 -3.36
C ARG A 163 12.36 12.89 -2.95
N GLY A 164 11.79 12.52 -1.79
CA GLY A 164 11.75 11.13 -1.35
C GLY A 164 10.93 10.26 -2.28
N LEU A 165 9.75 10.73 -2.66
CA LEU A 165 8.87 10.00 -3.58
C LEU A 165 9.54 9.83 -4.96
N ASP A 166 10.13 10.90 -5.53
CA ASP A 166 10.88 10.85 -6.79
C ASP A 166 12.02 9.83 -6.73
N THR A 167 12.80 9.85 -5.65
CA THR A 167 13.88 8.87 -5.46
C THR A 167 13.34 7.46 -5.42
N TRP A 168 12.27 7.21 -4.67
CA TRP A 168 11.73 5.87 -4.53
C TRP A 168 11.14 5.33 -5.85
N VAL A 169 10.40 6.13 -6.61
CA VAL A 169 9.81 5.66 -7.89
C VAL A 169 10.87 5.36 -8.95
N ARG A 170 12.04 6.03 -8.88
CA ARG A 170 13.16 5.76 -9.80
C ARG A 170 14.03 4.59 -9.36
N ASP A 171 14.36 4.53 -8.07
CA ASP A 171 15.41 3.66 -7.55
C ASP A 171 14.86 2.44 -6.79
N GLY A 172 13.56 2.42 -6.49
CA GLY A 172 12.89 1.35 -5.73
C GLY A 172 13.20 1.35 -4.23
N HIS A 173 14.02 2.27 -3.74
CA HIS A 173 14.41 2.32 -2.33
C HIS A 173 14.77 3.73 -1.86
N LEU A 174 14.65 3.95 -0.54
CA LEU A 174 15.14 5.15 0.14
C LEU A 174 16.26 4.76 1.10
N SER A 175 17.36 5.49 1.05
CA SER A 175 18.44 5.36 2.03
C SER A 175 18.07 6.14 3.29
N HIS A 176 17.66 5.46 4.34
CA HIS A 176 17.42 6.07 5.66
C HIS A 176 18.74 6.20 6.43
N LYS A 177 19.65 7.05 5.94
CA LYS A 177 20.78 7.46 6.77
C LYS A 177 20.24 8.35 7.88
N LEU A 178 20.24 7.86 9.11
CA LEU A 178 20.14 8.73 10.29
C LEU A 178 21.39 9.61 10.30
N SER A 179 21.29 10.82 9.78
CA SER A 179 22.25 11.86 10.12
C SER A 179 21.96 12.29 11.54
N TYR A 180 22.72 11.81 12.50
CA TYR A 180 22.77 12.42 13.81
C TYR A 180 23.43 13.80 13.61
N LEU A 181 22.63 14.85 13.72
CA LEU A 181 23.12 16.21 13.94
C LEU A 181 23.52 16.40 15.38
#